data_20b8ec2985ad990c42574f6c5e8dd5ff
#
_entry.id   20b8ec2985ad990c42574f6c5e8dd5ff
#
_cell.length_a   1.000
_cell.length_b   1.000
_cell.length_c   1.000
_cell.angle_alpha   90.00
_cell.angle_beta   90.00
_cell.angle_gamma   90.00
#
_symmetry.space_group_name_H-M   'P 1'
#
loop_
_entity.id
_entity.type
_entity.pdbx_description
1 polymer ?
#
loop_
_entity_poly.entity_id
_entity_poly.type
_entity_poly.pdbx_seq_one_letter_code
_entity_poly.pdbx_strand_id
1 'polypeptide(L)'
;FGLMLGIFIKVRKSEYRYGKYLDAYACSAELLGNSGTTRDGIGTFCHEYSHTLGLPDFYDTSGVTSNYGMGTWSLMDYGCYNGPDSDGDGYSDGSVPVGYTAYEREFCGWITIEELTAPSSVTLENLADSKKAYKIVSSDKDQYFTLENRQQTGWDRYMASAGLMIVKVDYDQS
;
A
#
# COMPACT_ATOMS: atom_id res chain seq x y z
N PHE A 1 5.97 -7.89 25.65
CA PHE A 1 6.76 -7.72 24.42
C PHE A 1 6.26 -8.72 23.40
N GLY A 2 5.14 -8.43 22.76
CA GLY A 2 4.64 -9.14 21.60
C GLY A 2 5.34 -8.56 20.38
N LEU A 3 6.17 -9.36 19.78
CA LEU A 3 6.78 -9.04 18.51
C LEU A 3 5.67 -9.12 17.47
N MET A 4 5.11 -7.99 17.05
CA MET A 4 4.48 -7.88 15.74
C MET A 4 5.61 -8.04 14.73
N LEU A 5 5.91 -9.25 14.36
CA LEU A 5 6.86 -9.53 13.31
C LEU A 5 6.04 -9.98 12.09
N GLY A 6 5.61 -9.02 11.29
CA GLY A 6 5.37 -9.30 9.90
C GLY A 6 6.73 -9.72 9.33
N ILE A 7 6.97 -11.01 9.21
CA ILE A 7 8.24 -11.49 8.69
C ILE A 7 8.06 -11.72 7.19
N PHE A 8 8.49 -10.76 6.39
CA PHE A 8 8.82 -11.04 5.01
C PHE A 8 10.09 -11.89 4.98
N ILE A 9 9.98 -13.15 4.62
CA ILE A 9 11.15 -13.99 4.37
C ILE A 9 11.23 -14.24 2.87
N LYS A 10 12.10 -13.49 2.20
CA LYS A 10 12.55 -13.87 0.87
C LYS A 10 13.42 -15.10 1.05
N VAL A 11 12.98 -16.27 0.60
CA VAL A 11 13.81 -17.46 0.57
C VAL A 11 14.95 -17.19 -0.40
N ARG A 12 16.18 -17.09 0.11
CA ARG A 12 17.39 -16.83 -0.70
C ARG A 12 17.68 -17.93 -1.74
N LYS A 13 16.96 -19.04 -1.67
CA LYS A 13 17.10 -20.17 -2.58
C LYS A 13 15.73 -20.81 -2.76
N SER A 14 15.16 -20.68 -3.96
CA SER A 14 13.90 -21.35 -4.28
C SER A 14 14.09 -22.86 -4.15
N GLU A 15 13.28 -23.51 -3.33
CA GLU A 15 13.25 -24.98 -3.23
C GLU A 15 12.22 -25.52 -4.23
N TYR A 16 12.66 -26.48 -5.03
CA TYR A 16 11.77 -27.19 -5.94
C TYR A 16 11.16 -28.41 -5.23
N ARG A 17 9.87 -28.37 -4.98
CA ARG A 17 9.11 -29.44 -4.33
C ARG A 17 7.82 -29.72 -5.09
N TYR A 18 7.52 -30.99 -5.29
CA TYR A 18 6.25 -31.42 -5.94
C TYR A 18 5.96 -30.75 -7.29
N GLY A 19 6.97 -30.48 -8.09
CA GLY A 19 6.81 -29.84 -9.40
C GLY A 19 6.63 -28.32 -9.39
N LYS A 20 6.87 -27.65 -8.23
CA LYS A 20 6.76 -26.21 -8.07
C LYS A 20 7.95 -25.65 -7.31
N TYR A 21 8.25 -24.37 -7.57
CA TYR A 21 9.21 -23.62 -6.78
C TYR A 21 8.49 -22.96 -5.58
N LEU A 22 9.11 -23.10 -4.41
CA LEU A 22 8.79 -22.27 -3.23
C LEU A 22 9.75 -21.10 -3.26
N ASP A 23 9.23 -19.88 -3.37
CA ASP A 23 10.05 -18.67 -3.48
C ASP A 23 9.72 -17.69 -2.33
N ALA A 24 8.84 -16.75 -2.53
CA ALA A 24 8.44 -15.80 -1.50
C ALA A 24 7.18 -16.26 -0.77
N TYR A 25 7.07 -15.92 0.51
CA TYR A 25 5.86 -16.14 1.28
C TYR A 25 5.62 -14.96 2.25
N ALA A 26 4.38 -14.76 2.61
CA ALA A 26 3.97 -13.76 3.59
C ALA A 26 3.54 -14.45 4.88
N CYS A 27 3.79 -13.79 6.00
CA CYS A 27 3.30 -14.19 7.31
C CYS A 27 2.66 -12.99 7.97
N SER A 28 1.53 -13.18 8.64
CA SER A 28 0.96 -12.19 9.53
C SER A 28 0.54 -12.83 10.85
N ALA A 29 0.31 -12.01 11.87
CA ALA A 29 -0.21 -12.48 13.14
C ALA A 29 -1.68 -12.91 12.98
N GLU A 30 -2.11 -13.91 13.72
CA GLU A 30 -3.53 -14.28 13.83
C GLU A 30 -4.30 -13.33 14.75
N LEU A 31 -3.62 -12.84 15.78
CA LEU A 31 -4.21 -12.04 16.83
C LEU A 31 -3.55 -10.66 16.91
N LEU A 32 -4.38 -9.65 17.12
CA LEU A 32 -3.96 -8.25 17.22
C LEU A 32 -3.15 -8.02 18.50
N GLY A 33 -1.95 -7.48 18.34
CA GLY A 33 -1.09 -7.08 19.44
C GLY A 33 -0.84 -8.18 20.46
N ASN A 34 -0.90 -7.82 21.74
CA ASN A 34 -0.69 -8.73 22.88
C ASN A 34 -2.00 -9.20 23.54
N SER A 35 -3.15 -8.87 22.98
CA SER A 35 -4.45 -9.14 23.62
C SER A 35 -4.73 -10.63 23.74
N GLY A 36 -4.25 -11.43 22.79
CA GLY A 36 -4.50 -12.88 22.73
C GLY A 36 -5.95 -13.25 22.46
N THR A 37 -6.85 -12.30 22.22
CA THR A 37 -8.28 -12.51 22.09
C THR A 37 -8.91 -11.86 20.85
N THR A 38 -8.37 -10.76 20.37
CA THR A 38 -8.89 -10.05 19.17
C THR A 38 -8.14 -10.53 17.94
N ARG A 39 -8.87 -10.87 16.87
CA ARG A 39 -8.26 -11.25 15.60
C ARG A 39 -7.62 -10.03 14.95
N ASP A 40 -6.44 -10.21 14.36
CA ASP A 40 -5.84 -9.19 13.51
C ASP A 40 -6.69 -8.97 12.25
N GLY A 41 -6.72 -7.73 11.77
CA GLY A 41 -7.39 -7.39 10.53
C GLY A 41 -6.65 -7.95 9.31
N ILE A 42 -7.36 -8.07 8.19
CA ILE A 42 -6.76 -8.57 6.94
C ILE A 42 -5.67 -7.64 6.39
N GLY A 43 -5.60 -6.40 6.87
CA GLY A 43 -4.71 -5.38 6.33
C GLY A 43 -3.24 -5.72 6.48
N THR A 44 -2.83 -6.22 7.65
CA THR A 44 -1.45 -6.70 7.88
C THR A 44 -1.10 -7.82 6.90
N PHE A 45 -2.00 -8.79 6.72
CA PHE A 45 -1.78 -9.86 5.75
C PHE A 45 -1.66 -9.32 4.32
N CYS A 46 -2.50 -8.38 3.92
CA CYS A 46 -2.44 -7.76 2.59
C CYS A 46 -1.13 -7.00 2.38
N HIS A 47 -0.64 -6.28 3.40
CA HIS A 47 0.65 -5.58 3.39
C HIS A 47 1.80 -6.58 3.16
N GLU A 48 1.90 -7.58 4.01
CA GLU A 48 2.97 -8.58 3.92
C GLU A 48 2.92 -9.38 2.60
N TYR A 49 1.70 -9.72 2.14
CA TYR A 49 1.55 -10.38 0.84
C TYR A 49 2.02 -9.49 -0.30
N SER A 50 1.83 -8.18 -0.21
CA SER A 50 2.26 -7.22 -1.24
C SER A 50 3.77 -7.18 -1.40
N HIS A 51 4.54 -7.47 -0.35
CA HIS A 51 5.99 -7.65 -0.47
C HIS A 51 6.35 -8.84 -1.38
N THR A 52 5.53 -9.88 -1.43
CA THR A 52 5.74 -10.99 -2.37
C THR A 52 5.55 -10.57 -3.83
N LEU A 53 4.81 -9.49 -4.08
CA LEU A 53 4.64 -8.87 -5.39
C LEU A 53 5.78 -7.91 -5.74
N GLY A 54 6.70 -7.65 -4.80
CA GLY A 54 7.86 -6.78 -4.96
C GLY A 54 7.68 -5.36 -4.45
N LEU A 55 6.52 -5.00 -3.90
CA LEU A 55 6.30 -3.67 -3.34
C LEU A 55 7.14 -3.48 -2.07
N PRO A 56 7.87 -2.37 -1.93
CA PRO A 56 8.59 -2.02 -0.70
C PRO A 56 7.66 -1.37 0.31
N ASP A 57 8.15 -1.18 1.54
CA ASP A 57 7.52 -0.30 2.51
C ASP A 57 7.56 1.15 2.03
N PHE A 58 6.48 1.90 2.31
CA PHE A 58 6.38 3.33 2.01
C PHE A 58 6.40 4.20 3.26
N TYR A 59 6.63 3.61 4.42
CA TYR A 59 7.02 4.35 5.62
C TYR A 59 8.55 4.49 5.69
N ASP A 60 9.02 5.45 6.49
CA ASP A 60 10.46 5.66 6.65
C ASP A 60 11.10 4.51 7.44
N THR A 61 11.87 3.67 6.76
CA THR A 61 12.61 2.56 7.35
C THR A 61 13.99 2.97 7.88
N SER A 62 14.42 4.23 7.65
CA SER A 62 15.74 4.72 8.09
C SER A 62 15.81 5.00 9.60
N GLY A 63 14.65 5.09 10.27
CA GLY A 63 14.55 5.47 11.67
C GLY A 63 14.73 6.99 11.91
N VAL A 64 14.79 7.79 10.86
CA VAL A 64 14.82 9.26 10.96
C VAL A 64 13.38 9.76 11.03
N THR A 65 12.96 10.20 12.20
CA THR A 65 11.56 10.56 12.49
C THR A 65 11.03 11.81 11.75
N SER A 66 11.82 12.44 10.88
CA SER A 66 11.42 13.62 10.11
C SER A 66 10.81 13.33 8.75
N ASN A 67 10.88 12.08 8.27
CA ASN A 67 10.31 11.69 7.01
C ASN A 67 8.94 11.06 7.24
N TYR A 68 7.94 11.60 6.57
CA TYR A 68 6.62 11.02 6.56
C TYR A 68 6.48 10.26 5.24
N GLY A 69 6.10 8.97 5.33
CA GLY A 69 5.78 8.16 4.18
C GLY A 69 4.38 8.49 3.64
N MET A 70 3.71 7.47 3.13
CA MET A 70 2.34 7.58 2.60
C MET A 70 1.27 7.58 3.70
N GLY A 71 1.62 7.19 4.93
CA GLY A 71 0.71 7.13 6.07
C GLY A 71 -0.50 6.23 5.78
N THR A 72 -1.68 6.67 6.21
CA THR A 72 -2.93 5.90 6.04
C THR A 72 -3.46 5.87 4.60
N TRP A 73 -2.74 6.45 3.63
CA TRP A 73 -3.13 6.51 2.23
C TRP A 73 -2.62 5.35 1.37
N SER A 74 -1.67 4.57 1.87
CA SER A 74 -1.09 3.43 1.17
C SER A 74 -1.19 2.16 2.00
N LEU A 75 -1.46 1.03 1.34
CA LEU A 75 -1.42 -0.30 1.94
C LEU A 75 0.00 -0.66 2.41
N MET A 76 1.03 -0.15 1.71
CA MET A 76 2.44 -0.38 2.05
C MET A 76 2.97 0.56 3.13
N ASP A 77 2.06 1.24 3.84
CA ASP A 77 2.29 2.07 5.01
C ASP A 77 1.13 1.86 6.00
N TYR A 78 0.82 2.80 6.87
CA TYR A 78 -0.23 2.71 7.90
C TYR A 78 -1.65 2.47 7.36
N GLY A 79 -1.89 2.59 6.06
CA GLY A 79 -3.17 2.27 5.43
C GLY A 79 -3.60 0.80 5.56
N CYS A 80 -2.66 -0.10 5.88
CA CYS A 80 -2.96 -1.49 6.21
C CYS A 80 -3.75 -1.62 7.53
N TYR A 81 -3.64 -0.64 8.43
CA TYR A 81 -4.35 -0.62 9.70
C TYR A 81 -5.71 0.08 9.64
N ASN A 82 -6.14 0.57 8.47
CA ASN A 82 -7.45 1.22 8.35
C ASN A 82 -8.59 0.24 8.67
N GLY A 83 -9.65 0.77 9.26
CA GLY A 83 -10.81 0.00 9.67
C GLY A 83 -11.64 0.74 10.71
N PRO A 84 -12.72 0.14 11.22
CA PRO A 84 -13.42 0.66 12.37
C PRO A 84 -12.59 0.48 13.65
N ASP A 85 -12.90 1.26 14.66
CA ASP A 85 -12.52 1.01 16.03
C ASP A 85 -13.56 0.04 16.63
N SER A 86 -13.30 -1.26 16.49
CA SER A 86 -14.30 -2.30 16.78
C SER A 86 -14.46 -2.61 18.26
N ASP A 87 -13.47 -2.30 19.08
CA ASP A 87 -13.47 -2.55 20.53
C ASP A 87 -13.48 -1.27 21.38
N GLY A 88 -13.40 -0.09 20.75
CA GLY A 88 -13.49 1.20 21.41
C GLY A 88 -12.21 1.61 22.13
N ASP A 89 -11.08 1.05 21.76
CA ASP A 89 -9.78 1.39 22.33
C ASP A 89 -9.12 2.64 21.71
N GLY A 90 -9.75 3.21 20.68
CA GLY A 90 -9.28 4.39 19.96
C GLY A 90 -8.40 4.06 18.76
N TYR A 91 -8.24 2.79 18.40
CA TYR A 91 -7.45 2.35 17.25
C TYR A 91 -8.31 1.60 16.23
N SER A 92 -7.96 1.72 14.97
CA SER A 92 -8.59 0.95 13.91
C SER A 92 -8.11 -0.50 13.93
N ASP A 93 -8.99 -1.43 13.55
CA ASP A 93 -8.78 -2.88 13.68
C ASP A 93 -8.08 -3.51 12.45
N GLY A 94 -7.72 -2.74 11.43
CA GLY A 94 -7.10 -3.26 10.19
C GLY A 94 -8.01 -4.13 9.32
N SER A 95 -9.30 -4.19 9.63
CA SER A 95 -10.24 -5.06 8.90
C SER A 95 -10.64 -4.52 7.52
N VAL A 96 -10.40 -3.25 7.28
CA VAL A 96 -10.72 -2.57 6.02
C VAL A 96 -9.52 -1.72 5.57
N PRO A 97 -8.41 -2.38 5.18
CA PRO A 97 -7.25 -1.66 4.70
C PRO A 97 -7.58 -0.84 3.47
N VAL A 98 -6.79 0.21 3.23
CA VAL A 98 -6.92 1.04 2.04
C VAL A 98 -6.59 0.24 0.78
N GLY A 99 -7.26 0.55 -0.33
CA GLY A 99 -6.93 -0.01 -1.64
C GLY A 99 -5.60 0.53 -2.16
N TYR A 100 -4.96 -0.24 -3.02
CA TYR A 100 -3.70 0.16 -3.65
C TYR A 100 -3.82 1.50 -4.40
N THR A 101 -2.82 2.35 -4.26
CA THR A 101 -2.62 3.58 -5.01
C THR A 101 -2.40 3.31 -6.50
N ALA A 102 -2.46 4.34 -7.33
CA ALA A 102 -2.14 4.22 -8.74
C ALA A 102 -0.71 3.71 -8.98
N TYR A 103 0.26 4.22 -8.18
CA TYR A 103 1.64 3.77 -8.25
C TYR A 103 1.77 2.27 -7.96
N GLU A 104 1.20 1.79 -6.86
CA GLU A 104 1.25 0.38 -6.47
C GLU A 104 0.62 -0.52 -7.54
N ARG A 105 -0.49 -0.08 -8.13
CA ARG A 105 -1.17 -0.81 -9.22
C ARG A 105 -0.35 -0.84 -10.51
N GLU A 106 0.31 0.27 -10.88
CA GLU A 106 1.20 0.31 -12.05
C GLU A 106 2.43 -0.57 -11.83
N PHE A 107 3.02 -0.51 -10.63
CA PHE A 107 4.14 -1.37 -10.24
C PHE A 107 3.81 -2.87 -10.38
N CYS A 108 2.62 -3.28 -9.95
CA CYS A 108 2.15 -4.65 -10.11
C CYS A 108 1.66 -4.99 -11.53
N GLY A 109 1.67 -4.03 -12.47
CA GLY A 109 1.22 -4.25 -13.85
C GLY A 109 -0.30 -4.35 -14.02
N TRP A 110 -1.08 -3.91 -13.04
CA TRP A 110 -2.56 -3.99 -13.08
C TRP A 110 -3.22 -2.84 -13.80
N ILE A 111 -2.54 -1.69 -13.90
CA ILE A 111 -2.95 -0.53 -14.68
C ILE A 111 -1.73 0.06 -15.39
N THR A 112 -1.99 0.93 -16.36
CA THR A 112 -1.01 1.84 -16.94
C THR A 112 -1.45 3.25 -16.64
N ILE A 113 -0.59 4.04 -16.02
CA ILE A 113 -0.86 5.45 -15.71
C ILE A 113 -0.60 6.28 -16.96
N GLU A 114 -1.60 7.03 -17.41
CA GLU A 114 -1.47 7.87 -18.59
C GLU A 114 -0.63 9.13 -18.32
N GLU A 115 0.36 9.39 -19.17
CA GLU A 115 1.21 10.57 -19.03
C GLU A 115 0.57 11.81 -19.65
N LEU A 116 0.49 12.90 -18.89
CA LEU A 116 0.08 14.21 -19.37
C LEU A 116 1.32 15.00 -19.82
N THR A 117 1.53 15.06 -21.13
CA THR A 117 2.71 15.70 -21.75
C THR A 117 2.51 17.19 -22.06
N ALA A 118 1.31 17.71 -21.91
CA ALA A 118 0.96 19.11 -22.15
C ALA A 118 -0.17 19.55 -21.21
N PRO A 119 -0.34 20.87 -20.97
CA PRO A 119 -1.49 21.39 -20.23
C PRO A 119 -2.79 20.89 -20.85
N SER A 120 -3.61 20.22 -20.03
CA SER A 120 -4.85 19.59 -20.48
C SER A 120 -5.91 19.63 -19.38
N SER A 121 -7.16 19.47 -19.77
CA SER A 121 -8.28 19.31 -18.85
C SER A 121 -8.76 17.87 -18.94
N VAL A 122 -8.72 17.15 -17.86
CA VAL A 122 -9.09 15.73 -17.79
C VAL A 122 -10.12 15.50 -16.69
N THR A 123 -10.99 14.53 -16.90
CA THR A 123 -11.89 14.05 -15.84
C THR A 123 -11.23 12.84 -15.16
N LEU A 124 -11.08 12.93 -13.86
CA LEU A 124 -10.47 11.89 -13.04
C LEU A 124 -11.56 11.23 -12.19
N GLU A 125 -12.06 10.11 -12.66
CA GLU A 125 -13.02 9.28 -11.94
C GLU A 125 -12.36 8.53 -10.78
N ASN A 126 -13.16 8.03 -9.83
CA ASN A 126 -12.64 7.24 -8.71
C ASN A 126 -11.74 6.09 -9.19
N LEU A 127 -10.52 6.03 -8.68
CA LEU A 127 -9.53 5.03 -9.05
C LEU A 127 -10.03 3.58 -8.83
N ALA A 128 -10.82 3.38 -7.77
CA ALA A 128 -11.35 2.05 -7.44
C ALA A 128 -12.26 1.49 -8.55
N ASP A 129 -13.01 2.36 -9.21
CA ASP A 129 -14.00 1.98 -10.22
C ASP A 129 -13.44 2.06 -11.64
N SER A 130 -12.74 3.16 -11.96
CA SER A 130 -12.28 3.47 -13.32
C SER A 130 -10.94 2.85 -13.68
N LYS A 131 -10.11 2.58 -12.68
CA LYS A 131 -8.69 2.19 -12.85
C LYS A 131 -7.87 3.24 -13.62
N LYS A 132 -8.34 4.49 -13.68
CA LYS A 132 -7.68 5.60 -14.36
C LYS A 132 -6.90 6.45 -13.39
N ALA A 133 -5.68 6.76 -13.77
CA ALA A 133 -4.82 7.73 -13.11
C ALA A 133 -3.96 8.43 -14.16
N TYR A 134 -3.41 9.56 -13.82
CA TYR A 134 -2.50 10.31 -14.67
C TYR A 134 -1.16 10.51 -13.99
N LYS A 135 -0.12 10.75 -14.79
CA LYS A 135 1.19 11.16 -14.28
C LYS A 135 1.74 12.35 -15.05
N ILE A 136 2.51 13.16 -14.35
CA ILE A 136 3.26 14.28 -14.92
C ILE A 136 4.73 14.01 -14.59
N VAL A 137 5.51 13.77 -15.63
CA VAL A 137 6.94 13.45 -15.49
C VAL A 137 7.73 14.75 -15.41
N SER A 138 8.67 14.82 -14.48
CA SER A 138 9.60 15.93 -14.33
C SER A 138 10.66 15.91 -15.44
N SER A 139 11.47 16.99 -15.55
CA SER A 139 12.66 16.99 -16.38
C SER A 139 13.68 15.93 -15.94
N ASP A 140 13.69 15.62 -14.65
CA ASP A 140 14.34 14.45 -14.10
C ASP A 140 13.37 13.27 -14.25
N LYS A 141 13.69 12.31 -15.10
CA LYS A 141 12.79 11.22 -15.46
C LYS A 141 12.53 10.23 -14.33
N ASP A 142 13.37 10.23 -13.32
CA ASP A 142 13.19 9.39 -12.13
C ASP A 142 12.22 10.03 -11.12
N GLN A 143 11.83 11.29 -11.37
CA GLN A 143 10.85 12.02 -10.57
C GLN A 143 9.58 12.31 -11.37
N TYR A 144 8.44 11.98 -10.80
CA TYR A 144 7.13 12.28 -11.39
C TYR A 144 6.05 12.41 -10.33
N PHE A 145 4.92 12.97 -10.72
CA PHE A 145 3.73 13.04 -9.87
C PHE A 145 2.65 12.14 -10.44
N THR A 146 2.02 11.34 -9.60
CA THR A 146 0.78 10.64 -9.95
C THR A 146 -0.41 11.44 -9.46
N LEU A 147 -1.49 11.41 -10.23
CA LEU A 147 -2.77 12.06 -9.92
C LEU A 147 -3.84 10.99 -9.95
N GLU A 148 -4.52 10.82 -8.84
CA GLU A 148 -5.61 9.87 -8.71
C GLU A 148 -6.76 10.45 -7.89
N ASN A 149 -7.98 10.07 -8.22
CA ASN A 149 -9.15 10.43 -7.43
C ASN A 149 -9.50 9.25 -6.51
N ARG A 150 -9.50 9.52 -5.22
CA ARG A 150 -9.87 8.55 -4.18
C ARG A 150 -11.17 8.97 -3.52
N GLN A 151 -12.05 8.02 -3.30
CA GLN A 151 -13.33 8.27 -2.64
C GLN A 151 -13.49 7.30 -1.46
N GLN A 152 -14.11 7.78 -0.38
CA GLN A 152 -14.36 6.97 0.82
C GLN A 152 -15.45 5.91 0.58
N THR A 153 -15.19 4.99 -0.36
CA THR A 153 -16.08 3.90 -0.75
C THR A 153 -15.32 2.56 -0.80
N GLY A 154 -16.02 1.46 -0.68
CA GLY A 154 -15.42 0.13 -0.76
C GLY A 154 -14.29 -0.06 0.28
N TRP A 155 -13.11 -0.43 -0.17
CA TRP A 155 -11.93 -0.57 0.69
C TRP A 155 -11.43 0.77 1.23
N ASP A 156 -11.64 1.85 0.49
CA ASP A 156 -11.18 3.19 0.85
C ASP A 156 -12.08 3.93 1.84
N ARG A 157 -13.18 3.30 2.31
CA ARG A 157 -14.19 3.97 3.14
C ARG A 157 -13.71 4.50 4.49
N TYR A 158 -12.57 3.99 4.98
CA TYR A 158 -11.93 4.46 6.21
C TYR A 158 -10.68 5.33 5.98
N MET A 159 -10.45 5.78 4.75
CA MET A 159 -9.42 6.78 4.50
C MET A 159 -9.73 8.09 5.25
N ALA A 160 -8.68 8.82 5.58
CA ALA A 160 -8.79 10.09 6.30
C ALA A 160 -9.59 11.15 5.54
N SER A 161 -9.61 11.11 4.19
CA SER A 161 -10.33 12.08 3.34
C SER A 161 -10.57 11.49 1.95
N ALA A 162 -11.38 12.18 1.14
CA ALA A 162 -11.67 11.85 -0.25
C ALA A 162 -11.27 13.00 -1.18
N GLY A 163 -11.00 12.71 -2.44
CA GLY A 163 -10.72 13.70 -3.47
C GLY A 163 -9.49 13.40 -4.32
N LEU A 164 -8.91 14.43 -4.89
CA LEU A 164 -7.70 14.36 -5.68
C LEU A 164 -6.50 14.09 -4.75
N MET A 165 -5.82 12.98 -4.98
CA MET A 165 -4.55 12.67 -4.37
C MET A 165 -3.43 12.88 -5.39
N ILE A 166 -2.39 13.60 -4.98
CA ILE A 166 -1.18 13.84 -5.77
C ILE A 166 -0.01 13.27 -4.98
N VAL A 167 0.68 12.31 -5.58
CA VAL A 167 1.83 11.66 -4.97
C VAL A 167 3.07 11.99 -5.77
N LYS A 168 4.10 12.52 -5.12
CA LYS A 168 5.44 12.62 -5.71
C LYS A 168 6.10 11.26 -5.61
N VAL A 169 6.53 10.74 -6.73
CA VAL A 169 7.41 9.57 -6.83
C VAL A 169 8.82 10.08 -7.13
N ASP A 170 9.78 9.63 -6.34
CA ASP A 170 11.20 9.89 -6.49
C ASP A 170 11.88 8.53 -6.40
N TYR A 171 12.14 7.94 -7.56
CA TYR A 171 12.56 6.54 -7.63
C TYR A 171 14.08 6.49 -7.67
N ASP A 172 14.69 5.98 -6.60
CA ASP A 172 16.12 5.72 -6.51
C ASP A 172 16.36 4.21 -6.57
N GLN A 173 17.22 3.78 -7.50
CA GLN A 173 17.61 2.38 -7.67
C GLN A 173 18.90 2.00 -6.92
N SER A 174 19.48 2.93 -6.13
CA SER A 174 20.76 2.72 -5.44
C SER A 174 20.69 1.72 -4.26
#